data_c95282672d9326bceae05ff06c20ac6a
#
_entry.id   c95282672d9326bceae05ff06c20ac6a
#
_cell.length_a   1.000
_cell.length_b   1.000
_cell.length_c   1.000
_cell.angle_alpha   90.00
_cell.angle_beta   90.00
_cell.angle_gamma   90.00
#
_symmetry.space_group_name_H-M   'P 1'
#
loop_
_entity.id
_entity.type
_entity.pdbx_description
1 polymer ?
#
loop_
_entity_poly.entity_id
_entity_poly.type
_entity_poly.pdbx_seq_one_letter_code
_entity_poly.pdbx_strand_id
1 'polypeptide(L)'
;MKHIDPKKILSVLNLPAAWAGRDRYVIVLNDIADLAALLVVWIAWHEDSHRPRRLHFICMTSLVPSPVEWSRLAQQQMQDASFDSWIEKLRRAWSLDVPGIQRVELEGQSVTLTWCVGSQAKPDLLGAAVDSVLDTRDCDWGSCAEQNRHKLPQYDLQQAAVHPWSWAARAPAERHAMVVGAGFAGVGVAHSLALRGWRVTLLDQGWHRSGEHLHATHLAAALTPVASKDDNARARLSRAGTLIAHQRWQHLDESIVSRCGALQLQRSSGRTKPLDEVVTTLGLSSRWIEHLSAEEASDRAGMTLGAGGIWYPLGCLVRPGLFLDALTQTPGVEVVSFAVDHILFDKGCWQAVDIEGHTMSAPLLVMANAGGIKPVLRNSDLWPEKGRLSQMHALAGQITMIPSQWIGGGPRCIVGGDGYVLPEVNHWCVSGGTYVRGTRHAEITTKGVQENLARAVNLLSLKNDLDVYDPSALPGWAGWRAVLPGRLPAIGPLDGQEGLWVATGYASRGLTWSSLAGELIAGFLESEPLLLEGDILSEIRLI
;
A
#
# COMPACT_ATOMS: atom_id res chain seq x y z
N MET A 1 16.93 -24.02 -24.99
CA MET A 1 15.74 -23.16 -24.78
C MET A 1 15.12 -22.91 -26.15
N LYS A 2 13.78 -23.03 -26.28
CA LYS A 2 13.11 -22.82 -27.59
C LYS A 2 13.01 -21.31 -27.83
N HIS A 3 13.27 -20.88 -29.07
CA HIS A 3 13.06 -19.53 -29.54
C HIS A 3 11.55 -19.19 -29.53
N ILE A 4 11.19 -18.00 -29.06
CA ILE A 4 9.81 -17.52 -29.04
C ILE A 4 9.52 -16.74 -30.35
N ASP A 5 8.53 -17.19 -31.10
CA ASP A 5 8.02 -16.49 -32.27
C ASP A 5 6.91 -15.49 -31.84
N PRO A 6 7.13 -14.17 -31.89
CA PRO A 6 6.15 -13.17 -31.50
C PRO A 6 4.80 -13.29 -32.23
N LYS A 7 4.83 -13.58 -33.55
CA LYS A 7 3.61 -13.69 -34.37
C LYS A 7 2.73 -14.85 -33.89
N LYS A 8 3.36 -15.92 -33.43
CA LYS A 8 2.67 -17.12 -32.95
C LYS A 8 1.96 -16.86 -31.63
N ILE A 9 2.59 -16.12 -30.70
CA ILE A 9 1.95 -15.71 -29.43
C ILE A 9 0.72 -14.87 -29.70
N LEU A 10 0.84 -13.85 -30.53
CA LEU A 10 -0.28 -12.97 -30.85
C LEU A 10 -1.42 -13.73 -31.55
N SER A 11 -1.08 -14.66 -32.44
CA SER A 11 -2.08 -15.52 -33.11
C SER A 11 -2.82 -16.44 -32.14
N VAL A 12 -2.10 -17.09 -31.21
CA VAL A 12 -2.70 -17.97 -30.18
C VAL A 12 -3.67 -17.20 -29.28
N LEU A 13 -3.31 -15.98 -28.89
CA LEU A 13 -4.14 -15.11 -28.07
C LEU A 13 -5.20 -14.35 -28.89
N ASN A 14 -5.21 -14.50 -30.22
CA ASN A 14 -6.08 -13.76 -31.14
C ASN A 14 -5.98 -12.23 -30.94
N LEU A 15 -4.76 -11.73 -30.72
CA LEU A 15 -4.51 -10.29 -30.54
C LEU A 15 -4.17 -9.61 -31.88
N PRO A 16 -4.65 -8.37 -32.09
CA PRO A 16 -5.38 -7.48 -31.19
C PRO A 16 -6.89 -7.68 -31.15
N ALA A 17 -7.47 -8.57 -31.95
CA ALA A 17 -8.93 -8.72 -32.06
C ALA A 17 -9.61 -9.05 -30.71
N ALA A 18 -8.96 -9.86 -29.84
CA ALA A 18 -9.53 -10.29 -28.57
C ALA A 18 -9.72 -9.15 -27.56
N TRP A 19 -8.94 -8.07 -27.63
CA TRP A 19 -9.09 -6.92 -26.74
C TRP A 19 -9.80 -5.71 -27.36
N ALA A 20 -10.16 -5.79 -28.63
CA ALA A 20 -10.82 -4.69 -29.33
C ALA A 20 -12.12 -4.26 -28.62
N GLY A 21 -12.27 -2.96 -28.35
CA GLY A 21 -13.45 -2.40 -27.69
C GLY A 21 -13.55 -2.69 -26.18
N ARG A 22 -12.53 -3.29 -25.58
CA ARG A 22 -12.49 -3.51 -24.13
C ARG A 22 -11.79 -2.35 -23.42
N ASP A 23 -12.25 -2.03 -22.22
CA ASP A 23 -11.62 -1.00 -21.37
C ASP A 23 -10.37 -1.56 -20.65
N ARG A 24 -10.38 -2.85 -20.30
CA ARG A 24 -9.27 -3.61 -19.73
C ARG A 24 -9.12 -4.98 -20.37
N TYR A 25 -7.93 -5.58 -20.22
CA TYR A 25 -7.65 -6.95 -20.64
C TYR A 25 -6.74 -7.65 -19.63
N VAL A 26 -7.10 -8.85 -19.21
CA VAL A 26 -6.40 -9.61 -18.17
C VAL A 26 -5.87 -10.92 -18.74
N ILE A 27 -4.57 -11.15 -18.62
CA ILE A 27 -3.88 -12.35 -19.09
C ILE A 27 -3.20 -13.05 -17.92
N VAL A 28 -3.46 -14.34 -17.76
CA VAL A 28 -2.74 -15.21 -16.81
C VAL A 28 -1.58 -15.88 -17.53
N LEU A 29 -0.40 -15.82 -16.91
CA LEU A 29 0.81 -16.52 -17.29
C LEU A 29 1.05 -17.63 -16.26
N ASN A 30 1.01 -18.89 -16.69
CA ASN A 30 1.10 -20.04 -15.77
C ASN A 30 2.53 -20.37 -15.32
N ASP A 31 3.53 -19.82 -15.99
CA ASP A 31 4.92 -20.08 -15.64
C ASP A 31 5.79 -18.84 -15.90
N ILE A 32 6.91 -18.81 -15.20
CA ILE A 32 7.97 -17.82 -15.39
C ILE A 32 8.60 -17.88 -16.79
N ALA A 33 8.59 -19.05 -17.42
CA ALA A 33 9.01 -19.22 -18.81
C ALA A 33 8.16 -18.41 -19.79
N ASP A 34 6.91 -18.05 -19.39
CA ASP A 34 5.99 -17.28 -20.22
C ASP A 34 6.27 -15.76 -20.18
N LEU A 35 7.21 -15.32 -19.33
CA LEU A 35 7.54 -13.89 -19.18
C LEU A 35 8.11 -13.25 -20.45
N ALA A 36 8.80 -14.00 -21.32
CA ALA A 36 9.22 -13.47 -22.60
C ALA A 36 8.01 -13.20 -23.51
N ALA A 37 6.96 -14.01 -23.41
CA ALA A 37 5.71 -13.77 -24.09
C ALA A 37 4.95 -12.53 -23.57
N LEU A 38 5.12 -12.18 -22.29
CA LEU A 38 4.63 -10.91 -21.76
C LEU A 38 5.17 -9.71 -22.55
N LEU A 39 6.45 -9.70 -22.89
CA LEU A 39 7.05 -8.61 -23.67
C LEU A 39 6.40 -8.47 -25.03
N VAL A 40 6.13 -9.58 -25.71
CA VAL A 40 5.45 -9.59 -27.02
C VAL A 40 4.06 -8.94 -26.91
N VAL A 41 3.28 -9.34 -25.95
CA VAL A 41 1.93 -8.81 -25.73
C VAL A 41 1.97 -7.35 -25.29
N TRP A 42 2.92 -6.98 -24.41
CA TRP A 42 3.07 -5.59 -23.96
C TRP A 42 3.45 -4.65 -25.13
N ILE A 43 4.37 -5.07 -26.01
CA ILE A 43 4.75 -4.30 -27.19
C ILE A 43 3.54 -4.17 -28.15
N ALA A 44 2.84 -5.27 -28.42
CA ALA A 44 1.64 -5.23 -29.26
C ALA A 44 0.56 -4.29 -28.69
N TRP A 45 0.38 -4.28 -27.36
CA TRP A 45 -0.50 -3.33 -26.70
C TRP A 45 -0.03 -1.89 -26.86
N HIS A 46 1.27 -1.63 -26.74
CA HIS A 46 1.85 -0.30 -26.87
C HIS A 46 1.66 0.27 -28.30
N GLU A 47 1.77 -0.59 -29.30
CA GLU A 47 1.67 -0.22 -30.73
C GLU A 47 0.23 -0.12 -31.25
N ASP A 48 -0.75 -0.73 -30.59
CA ASP A 48 -2.15 -0.73 -31.02
C ASP A 48 -2.85 0.56 -30.57
N SER A 49 -3.29 1.37 -31.55
CA SER A 49 -4.06 2.61 -31.29
C SER A 49 -5.46 2.36 -30.71
N HIS A 50 -6.00 1.14 -30.85
CA HIS A 50 -7.32 0.73 -30.34
C HIS A 50 -7.21 -0.18 -29.10
N ARG A 51 -6.04 -0.18 -28.47
CA ARG A 51 -5.74 -0.98 -27.28
C ARG A 51 -6.68 -0.69 -26.12
N PRO A 52 -6.91 -1.67 -25.23
CA PRO A 52 -7.60 -1.41 -23.97
C PRO A 52 -6.82 -0.39 -23.14
N ARG A 53 -7.51 0.43 -22.39
CA ARG A 53 -6.90 1.44 -21.53
C ARG A 53 -5.96 0.81 -20.49
N ARG A 54 -6.26 -0.43 -20.05
CA ARG A 54 -5.45 -1.14 -19.06
C ARG A 54 -5.20 -2.59 -19.50
N LEU A 55 -3.94 -3.00 -19.34
CA LEU A 55 -3.48 -4.36 -19.56
C LEU A 55 -2.93 -4.96 -18.27
N HIS A 56 -3.45 -6.08 -17.84
CA HIS A 56 -3.03 -6.77 -16.63
C HIS A 56 -2.47 -8.14 -16.93
N PHE A 57 -1.25 -8.39 -16.48
CA PHE A 57 -0.65 -9.71 -16.44
C PHE A 57 -0.72 -10.25 -15.01
N ILE A 58 -1.06 -11.52 -14.87
CA ILE A 58 -0.99 -12.27 -13.62
C ILE A 58 -0.01 -13.41 -13.85
N CYS A 59 1.07 -13.47 -13.10
CA CYS A 59 2.06 -14.54 -13.17
C CYS A 59 2.05 -15.35 -11.89
N MET A 60 1.80 -16.64 -12.02
CA MET A 60 1.83 -17.60 -10.92
C MET A 60 3.19 -18.28 -10.87
N THR A 61 3.85 -18.22 -9.72
CA THR A 61 5.18 -18.80 -9.55
C THR A 61 5.42 -19.23 -8.12
N SER A 62 6.29 -20.20 -7.92
CA SER A 62 6.79 -20.55 -6.59
C SER A 62 7.89 -19.57 -6.11
N LEU A 63 8.55 -18.88 -7.04
CA LEU A 63 9.74 -18.05 -6.82
C LEU A 63 9.79 -16.94 -7.85
N VAL A 64 10.10 -15.71 -7.44
CA VAL A 64 10.40 -14.61 -8.38
C VAL A 64 11.88 -14.71 -8.78
N PRO A 65 12.23 -14.87 -10.07
CA PRO A 65 13.62 -14.96 -10.48
C PRO A 65 14.37 -13.66 -10.20
N SER A 66 15.68 -13.74 -10.13
CA SER A 66 16.46 -12.51 -10.08
C SER A 66 16.29 -11.72 -11.40
N PRO A 67 16.27 -10.37 -11.34
CA PRO A 67 16.13 -9.55 -12.55
C PRO A 67 17.22 -9.83 -13.59
N VAL A 68 18.42 -10.21 -13.14
CA VAL A 68 19.55 -10.56 -14.01
C VAL A 68 19.33 -11.88 -14.73
N GLU A 69 18.92 -12.91 -14.00
CA GLU A 69 18.62 -14.24 -14.59
C GLU A 69 17.49 -14.14 -15.60
N TRP A 70 16.40 -13.46 -15.22
CA TRP A 70 15.27 -13.27 -16.13
C TRP A 70 15.67 -12.51 -17.39
N SER A 71 16.41 -11.39 -17.27
CA SER A 71 16.85 -10.62 -18.43
C SER A 71 17.68 -11.46 -19.39
N ARG A 72 18.61 -12.26 -18.87
CA ARG A 72 19.41 -13.19 -19.66
C ARG A 72 18.55 -14.23 -20.38
N LEU A 73 17.57 -14.80 -19.68
CA LEU A 73 16.63 -15.76 -20.26
C LEU A 73 15.77 -15.14 -21.37
N ALA A 74 15.23 -13.96 -21.12
CA ALA A 74 14.42 -13.22 -22.09
C ALA A 74 15.20 -12.91 -23.36
N GLN A 75 16.43 -12.38 -23.25
CA GLN A 75 17.32 -12.11 -24.38
C GLN A 75 17.65 -13.38 -25.19
N GLN A 76 17.91 -14.50 -24.51
CA GLN A 76 18.16 -15.79 -25.17
C GLN A 76 16.93 -16.34 -25.91
N GLN A 77 15.72 -16.10 -25.40
CA GLN A 77 14.46 -16.56 -26.00
C GLN A 77 14.04 -15.68 -27.18
N MET A 78 14.21 -14.37 -27.05
CA MET A 78 13.75 -13.41 -28.08
C MET A 78 14.73 -13.28 -29.27
N GLN A 79 16.04 -13.38 -29.03
CA GLN A 79 17.12 -13.29 -30.04
C GLN A 79 17.02 -12.04 -30.96
N ASP A 80 16.39 -10.96 -30.48
CA ASP A 80 16.17 -9.72 -31.19
C ASP A 80 16.41 -8.54 -30.25
N ALA A 81 17.40 -7.70 -30.59
CA ALA A 81 17.80 -6.54 -29.80
C ALA A 81 16.70 -5.47 -29.65
N SER A 82 15.65 -5.51 -30.46
CA SER A 82 14.50 -4.59 -30.30
C SER A 82 13.78 -4.77 -28.97
N PHE A 83 13.91 -5.93 -28.30
CA PHE A 83 13.36 -6.20 -26.99
C PHE A 83 14.19 -5.68 -25.82
N ASP A 84 15.46 -5.33 -26.02
CA ASP A 84 16.38 -4.96 -24.93
C ASP A 84 15.87 -3.78 -24.10
N SER A 85 15.31 -2.76 -24.73
CA SER A 85 14.74 -1.60 -24.03
C SER A 85 13.54 -1.98 -23.14
N TRP A 86 12.72 -2.93 -23.57
CA TRP A 86 11.54 -3.43 -22.82
C TRP A 86 11.95 -4.33 -21.67
N ILE A 87 12.97 -5.18 -21.89
CA ILE A 87 13.59 -6.00 -20.84
C ILE A 87 14.13 -5.09 -19.74
N GLU A 88 14.83 -4.00 -20.11
CA GLU A 88 15.37 -3.05 -19.14
C GLU A 88 14.29 -2.28 -18.38
N LYS A 89 13.21 -1.87 -19.03
CA LYS A 89 12.05 -1.24 -18.37
C LYS A 89 11.46 -2.16 -17.30
N LEU A 90 11.22 -3.44 -17.62
CA LEU A 90 10.69 -4.41 -16.67
C LEU A 90 11.70 -4.72 -15.55
N ARG A 91 12.99 -4.83 -15.88
CA ARG A 91 14.06 -5.06 -14.90
C ARG A 91 14.14 -3.97 -13.85
N ARG A 92 13.95 -2.70 -14.20
CA ARG A 92 13.95 -1.57 -13.27
C ARG A 92 12.76 -1.59 -12.31
N ALA A 93 11.62 -2.06 -12.77
CA ALA A 93 10.40 -2.13 -11.98
C ALA A 93 10.24 -3.45 -11.22
N TRP A 94 11.25 -4.33 -11.24
CA TRP A 94 11.19 -5.72 -10.77
C TRP A 94 10.78 -5.86 -9.29
N SER A 95 10.02 -6.90 -9.01
CA SER A 95 9.54 -7.24 -7.68
C SER A 95 10.58 -7.99 -6.83
N LEU A 96 10.28 -8.19 -5.55
CA LEU A 96 11.11 -8.96 -4.64
C LEU A 96 10.70 -10.44 -4.63
N ASP A 97 11.66 -11.31 -4.35
CA ASP A 97 11.37 -12.72 -4.06
C ASP A 97 10.90 -12.87 -2.61
N VAL A 98 9.62 -12.63 -2.40
CA VAL A 98 8.91 -12.83 -1.13
C VAL A 98 7.49 -13.34 -1.43
N PRO A 99 6.93 -14.22 -0.58
CA PRO A 99 5.60 -14.80 -0.81
C PRO A 99 4.49 -13.75 -0.73
N GLY A 100 3.39 -14.06 -1.42
CA GLY A 100 2.19 -13.22 -1.47
C GLY A 100 1.94 -12.62 -2.85
N ILE A 101 0.99 -11.71 -2.92
CA ILE A 101 0.63 -11.03 -4.16
C ILE A 101 1.37 -9.68 -4.22
N GLN A 102 2.06 -9.45 -5.34
CA GLN A 102 2.88 -8.25 -5.56
C GLN A 102 2.56 -7.68 -6.94
N ARG A 103 2.65 -6.37 -7.09
CA ARG A 103 2.41 -5.69 -8.37
C ARG A 103 3.61 -4.89 -8.82
N VAL A 104 3.95 -5.06 -10.08
CA VAL A 104 4.83 -4.18 -10.84
C VAL A 104 3.95 -3.28 -11.71
N GLU A 105 4.20 -1.98 -11.67
CA GLU A 105 3.46 -0.98 -12.43
C GLU A 105 4.34 -0.42 -13.56
N LEU A 106 3.80 -0.43 -14.77
CA LEU A 106 4.46 -0.04 -16.01
C LEU A 106 3.59 0.96 -16.78
N GLU A 107 4.17 1.73 -17.69
CA GLU A 107 3.46 2.67 -18.58
C GLU A 107 2.48 3.58 -17.81
N GLY A 108 2.95 4.19 -16.70
CA GLY A 108 2.08 5.04 -15.87
C GLY A 108 0.90 4.28 -15.25
N GLN A 109 1.08 2.98 -14.97
CA GLN A 109 0.10 2.02 -14.44
C GLN A 109 -0.94 1.52 -15.45
N SER A 110 -0.85 1.90 -16.71
CA SER A 110 -1.71 1.33 -17.76
C SER A 110 -1.40 -0.14 -18.03
N VAL A 111 -0.18 -0.59 -17.72
CA VAL A 111 0.24 -2.00 -17.77
C VAL A 111 0.67 -2.43 -16.38
N THR A 112 0.18 -3.57 -15.90
CA THR A 112 0.59 -4.13 -14.61
C THR A 112 0.98 -5.59 -14.74
N LEU A 113 1.98 -6.02 -13.96
CA LEU A 113 2.31 -7.41 -13.74
C LEU A 113 2.07 -7.75 -12.27
N THR A 114 1.12 -8.63 -12.01
CA THR A 114 0.80 -9.12 -10.68
C THR A 114 1.44 -10.48 -10.48
N TRP A 115 2.42 -10.54 -9.58
CA TRP A 115 3.07 -11.77 -9.14
C TRP A 115 2.23 -12.44 -8.06
N CYS A 116 1.90 -13.72 -8.24
CA CYS A 116 1.32 -14.58 -7.24
C CYS A 116 2.40 -15.58 -6.80
N VAL A 117 3.11 -15.26 -5.72
CA VAL A 117 4.28 -16.02 -5.27
C VAL A 117 3.91 -16.99 -4.17
N GLY A 118 4.14 -18.29 -4.41
CA GLY A 118 3.83 -19.38 -3.48
C GLY A 118 2.49 -20.05 -3.75
N SER A 119 2.24 -21.16 -3.04
CA SER A 119 1.10 -22.07 -3.31
C SER A 119 -0.29 -21.52 -2.95
N GLN A 120 -0.35 -20.44 -2.20
CA GLN A 120 -1.61 -19.86 -1.67
C GLN A 120 -2.26 -18.85 -2.63
N ALA A 121 -1.49 -18.26 -3.54
CA ALA A 121 -1.99 -17.22 -4.44
C ALA A 121 -2.57 -17.84 -5.72
N LYS A 122 -3.90 -17.95 -5.80
CA LYS A 122 -4.60 -18.44 -6.99
C LYS A 122 -5.28 -17.28 -7.71
N PRO A 123 -5.37 -17.30 -9.08
CA PRO A 123 -6.00 -16.23 -9.86
C PRO A 123 -7.47 -15.97 -9.52
N ASP A 124 -8.22 -17.00 -9.14
CA ASP A 124 -9.61 -16.91 -8.70
C ASP A 124 -9.80 -16.08 -7.43
N LEU A 125 -8.75 -15.96 -6.61
CA LEU A 125 -8.74 -15.10 -5.40
C LEU A 125 -8.49 -13.62 -5.71
N LEU A 126 -8.13 -13.29 -6.94
CA LEU A 126 -7.77 -11.92 -7.34
C LEU A 126 -8.98 -11.05 -7.73
N GLY A 127 -10.19 -11.61 -7.75
CA GLY A 127 -11.43 -10.86 -8.01
C GLY A 127 -11.62 -10.35 -9.44
N ALA A 128 -10.68 -10.59 -10.36
CA ALA A 128 -10.73 -10.16 -11.75
C ALA A 128 -11.27 -11.26 -12.67
N ALA A 129 -12.05 -10.87 -13.67
CA ALA A 129 -12.34 -11.75 -14.78
C ALA A 129 -11.09 -11.90 -15.66
N VAL A 130 -10.66 -13.13 -15.89
CA VAL A 130 -9.53 -13.47 -16.77
C VAL A 130 -10.02 -13.53 -18.21
N ASP A 131 -9.37 -12.80 -19.13
CA ASP A 131 -9.74 -12.75 -20.54
C ASP A 131 -8.99 -13.81 -21.36
N SER A 132 -7.73 -14.09 -21.01
CA SER A 132 -6.89 -15.10 -21.67
C SER A 132 -5.94 -15.78 -20.71
N VAL A 133 -5.54 -16.99 -21.05
CA VAL A 133 -4.50 -17.73 -20.32
C VAL A 133 -3.42 -18.16 -21.30
N LEU A 134 -2.17 -17.92 -20.96
CA LEU A 134 -1.01 -18.35 -21.71
C LEU A 134 -0.22 -19.37 -20.90
N ASP A 135 -0.03 -20.57 -21.48
CA ASP A 135 0.81 -21.63 -20.94
C ASP A 135 1.73 -22.15 -22.03
N THR A 136 3.02 -21.94 -21.88
CA THR A 136 4.01 -22.35 -22.89
C THR A 136 4.58 -23.75 -22.62
N ARG A 137 4.27 -24.38 -21.48
CA ARG A 137 4.84 -25.68 -21.10
C ARG A 137 4.37 -26.83 -21.99
N ASP A 138 3.11 -26.77 -22.45
CA ASP A 138 2.46 -27.82 -23.26
C ASP A 138 2.46 -27.52 -24.76
N CYS A 139 3.04 -26.41 -25.19
CA CYS A 139 3.05 -26.00 -26.58
C CYS A 139 4.15 -26.74 -27.35
N ASP A 140 3.80 -27.87 -27.92
CA ASP A 140 4.40 -28.27 -29.19
C ASP A 140 3.92 -27.26 -30.23
N TRP A 141 4.76 -26.28 -30.57
CA TRP A 141 4.42 -25.07 -31.34
C TRP A 141 3.85 -25.37 -32.75
N GLY A 142 3.49 -26.64 -33.03
CA GLY A 142 2.93 -27.11 -34.28
C GLY A 142 1.41 -27.29 -34.36
N SER A 143 0.67 -27.41 -33.25
CA SER A 143 -0.75 -27.83 -33.31
C SER A 143 -1.69 -27.19 -32.27
N CYS A 144 -1.36 -26.05 -31.69
CA CYS A 144 -1.91 -25.63 -30.40
C CYS A 144 -3.24 -24.85 -30.41
N ALA A 145 -3.81 -24.45 -31.56
CA ALA A 145 -4.98 -23.56 -31.58
C ALA A 145 -6.29 -24.21 -31.09
N GLU A 146 -6.43 -25.53 -31.19
CA GLU A 146 -7.67 -26.24 -30.80
C GLU A 146 -7.56 -27.08 -29.54
N GLN A 147 -6.37 -27.54 -29.16
CA GLN A 147 -6.19 -28.47 -28.03
C GLN A 147 -6.08 -27.80 -26.65
N ASN A 148 -5.74 -26.51 -26.57
CA ASN A 148 -5.55 -25.80 -25.31
C ASN A 148 -6.84 -25.37 -24.61
N ARG A 149 -7.99 -25.39 -25.25
CA ARG A 149 -9.28 -25.16 -24.57
C ARG A 149 -9.67 -26.27 -23.60
N HIS A 150 -9.05 -27.45 -23.69
CA HIS A 150 -9.45 -28.66 -22.94
C HIS A 150 -8.45 -29.16 -21.91
N LYS A 151 -7.24 -28.57 -21.78
CA LYS A 151 -6.19 -29.06 -20.86
C LYS A 151 -5.77 -28.09 -19.77
N LEU A 152 -6.34 -26.90 -19.73
CA LEU A 152 -6.23 -26.07 -18.53
C LEU A 152 -6.94 -26.83 -17.41
N PRO A 153 -6.40 -26.89 -16.17
CA PRO A 153 -7.27 -27.20 -15.05
C PRO A 153 -8.49 -26.31 -15.27
N GLN A 154 -9.68 -26.91 -15.29
CA GLN A 154 -10.91 -26.16 -15.48
C GLN A 154 -10.95 -25.12 -14.37
N TYR A 155 -10.31 -23.98 -14.62
CA TYR A 155 -10.71 -22.76 -13.97
C TYR A 155 -12.10 -22.52 -14.50
N ASP A 156 -13.08 -22.95 -13.71
CA ASP A 156 -14.45 -22.65 -14.00
C ASP A 156 -14.57 -21.12 -13.94
N LEU A 157 -14.42 -20.50 -15.10
CA LEU A 157 -14.61 -19.05 -15.27
C LEU A 157 -16.01 -18.62 -14.84
N GLN A 158 -16.92 -19.59 -14.60
CA GLN A 158 -18.27 -19.38 -14.09
C GLN A 158 -18.35 -19.50 -12.56
N GLN A 159 -17.41 -20.19 -11.90
CA GLN A 159 -17.22 -20.12 -10.47
C GLN A 159 -16.27 -18.98 -10.12
N ALA A 160 -16.61 -17.75 -10.49
CA ALA A 160 -16.07 -16.60 -9.79
C ALA A 160 -16.34 -16.85 -8.31
N ALA A 161 -15.31 -17.18 -7.53
CA ALA A 161 -15.44 -17.29 -6.07
C ALA A 161 -16.19 -16.06 -5.62
N VAL A 162 -17.24 -16.23 -4.82
CA VAL A 162 -18.06 -15.10 -4.34
C VAL A 162 -17.07 -14.15 -3.66
N HIS A 163 -16.69 -13.10 -4.37
CA HIS A 163 -15.73 -12.14 -3.85
C HIS A 163 -16.29 -11.60 -2.53
N PRO A 164 -15.51 -11.43 -1.45
CA PRO A 164 -16.01 -10.92 -0.17
C PRO A 164 -16.79 -9.60 -0.29
N TRP A 165 -16.61 -8.87 -1.39
CA TRP A 165 -17.28 -7.61 -1.71
C TRP A 165 -18.24 -7.70 -2.91
N SER A 166 -18.68 -8.90 -3.28
CA SER A 166 -19.43 -9.16 -4.53
C SER A 166 -20.71 -8.35 -4.71
N TRP A 167 -21.35 -7.96 -3.61
CA TRP A 167 -22.59 -7.19 -3.63
C TRP A 167 -22.40 -5.69 -3.90
N ALA A 168 -21.19 -5.14 -3.70
CA ALA A 168 -20.88 -3.72 -3.92
C ALA A 168 -20.34 -3.44 -5.34
N ALA A 169 -20.42 -4.41 -6.23
CA ALA A 169 -19.49 -4.68 -7.31
C ALA A 169 -19.68 -3.88 -8.59
N ARG A 170 -20.38 -2.77 -8.61
CA ARG A 170 -20.47 -1.98 -9.85
C ARG A 170 -19.90 -0.60 -9.64
N ALA A 171 -18.79 -0.31 -10.35
CA ALA A 171 -18.43 1.07 -10.55
C ALA A 171 -19.60 1.80 -11.18
N PRO A 172 -19.98 2.98 -10.68
CA PRO A 172 -20.99 3.81 -11.33
C PRO A 172 -20.53 4.15 -12.75
N ALA A 173 -21.50 4.39 -13.65
CA ALA A 173 -21.19 4.75 -15.04
C ALA A 173 -20.35 6.04 -15.14
N GLU A 174 -20.60 6.99 -14.27
CA GLU A 174 -19.79 8.19 -14.12
C GLU A 174 -18.63 7.92 -13.13
N ARG A 175 -17.38 8.09 -13.61
CA ARG A 175 -16.16 7.98 -12.78
C ARG A 175 -15.95 9.26 -11.95
N HIS A 176 -16.85 9.50 -11.03
CA HIS A 176 -16.75 10.56 -10.04
C HIS A 176 -16.90 10.00 -8.63
N ALA A 177 -15.97 10.36 -7.75
CA ALA A 177 -15.97 9.96 -6.35
C ALA A 177 -15.82 11.16 -5.43
N MET A 178 -16.53 11.14 -4.32
CA MET A 178 -16.18 11.95 -3.14
C MET A 178 -15.40 11.08 -2.15
N VAL A 179 -14.36 11.66 -1.56
CA VAL A 179 -13.58 11.03 -0.48
C VAL A 179 -13.58 11.96 0.71
N VAL A 180 -14.05 11.49 1.86
CA VAL A 180 -14.10 12.30 3.08
C VAL A 180 -12.85 12.06 3.92
N GLY A 181 -12.07 13.13 4.14
CA GLY A 181 -10.80 13.13 4.86
C GLY A 181 -9.58 13.15 3.93
N ALA A 182 -8.75 14.19 4.03
CA ALA A 182 -7.51 14.37 3.26
C ALA A 182 -6.24 13.92 4.02
N GLY A 183 -6.37 13.00 4.96
CA GLY A 183 -5.23 12.31 5.59
C GLY A 183 -4.68 11.19 4.71
N PHE A 184 -3.73 10.40 5.23
CA PHE A 184 -3.09 9.29 4.50
C PHE A 184 -4.09 8.33 3.83
N ALA A 185 -5.21 8.03 4.48
CA ALA A 185 -6.22 7.12 3.94
C ALA A 185 -6.90 7.72 2.71
N GLY A 186 -7.46 8.92 2.84
CA GLY A 186 -8.20 9.56 1.77
C GLY A 186 -7.35 9.96 0.58
N VAL A 187 -6.15 10.49 0.83
CA VAL A 187 -5.22 10.86 -0.25
C VAL A 187 -4.75 9.61 -1.01
N GLY A 188 -4.49 8.48 -0.32
CA GLY A 188 -4.16 7.22 -0.97
C GLY A 188 -5.28 6.69 -1.86
N VAL A 189 -6.53 6.79 -1.41
CA VAL A 189 -7.72 6.43 -2.20
C VAL A 189 -7.89 7.37 -3.39
N ALA A 190 -7.85 8.69 -3.16
CA ALA A 190 -8.02 9.70 -4.19
C ALA A 190 -6.97 9.54 -5.31
N HIS A 191 -5.70 9.39 -4.93
CA HIS A 191 -4.61 9.14 -5.87
C HIS A 191 -4.86 7.88 -6.71
N SER A 192 -5.22 6.75 -6.09
CA SER A 192 -5.42 5.49 -6.81
C SER A 192 -6.62 5.51 -7.77
N LEU A 193 -7.70 6.22 -7.41
CA LEU A 193 -8.85 6.45 -8.29
C LEU A 193 -8.49 7.37 -9.45
N ALA A 194 -7.81 8.49 -9.17
CA ALA A 194 -7.42 9.47 -10.19
C ALA A 194 -6.48 8.88 -11.24
N LEU A 195 -5.54 8.01 -10.84
CA LEU A 195 -4.68 7.26 -11.78
C LEU A 195 -5.47 6.35 -12.73
N ARG A 196 -6.72 6.04 -12.41
CA ARG A 196 -7.67 5.28 -13.26
C ARG A 196 -8.64 6.18 -14.03
N GLY A 197 -8.39 7.50 -14.01
CA GLY A 197 -9.19 8.49 -14.74
C GLY A 197 -10.49 8.88 -14.03
N TRP A 198 -10.58 8.65 -12.71
CA TRP A 198 -11.69 9.17 -11.92
C TRP A 198 -11.47 10.66 -11.61
N ARG A 199 -12.55 11.42 -11.63
CA ARG A 199 -12.61 12.72 -10.96
C ARG A 199 -12.87 12.49 -9.48
N VAL A 200 -12.02 13.05 -8.62
CA VAL A 200 -12.12 12.86 -7.17
C VAL A 200 -12.24 14.19 -6.45
N THR A 201 -13.33 14.38 -5.73
CA THR A 201 -13.52 15.51 -4.82
C THR A 201 -13.16 15.06 -3.41
N LEU A 202 -12.04 15.53 -2.89
CA LEU A 202 -11.51 15.19 -1.58
C LEU A 202 -11.96 16.25 -0.56
N LEU A 203 -12.83 15.86 0.39
CA LEU A 203 -13.46 16.74 1.37
C LEU A 203 -12.72 16.69 2.71
N ASP A 204 -12.20 17.80 3.18
CA ASP A 204 -11.55 17.88 4.50
C ASP A 204 -11.78 19.23 5.18
N GLN A 205 -12.23 19.18 6.43
CA GLN A 205 -12.52 20.38 7.23
C GLN A 205 -11.27 21.18 7.61
N GLY A 206 -10.12 20.49 7.71
CA GLY A 206 -8.84 21.09 8.11
C GLY A 206 -7.95 21.49 6.94
N TRP A 207 -8.42 21.36 5.69
CA TRP A 207 -7.67 21.73 4.52
C TRP A 207 -7.99 23.18 4.13
N HIS A 208 -7.06 24.09 4.34
CA HIS A 208 -7.26 25.49 4.01
C HIS A 208 -6.72 25.82 2.62
N ARG A 209 -7.28 26.85 1.96
CA ARG A 209 -6.85 27.32 0.64
C ARG A 209 -5.39 27.81 0.61
N SER A 210 -4.82 28.13 1.78
CA SER A 210 -3.40 28.44 1.96
C SER A 210 -2.46 27.22 1.85
N GLY A 211 -2.98 26.00 1.68
CA GLY A 211 -2.20 24.76 1.75
C GLY A 211 -1.92 24.30 3.18
N GLU A 212 -2.49 24.96 4.18
CA GLU A 212 -2.40 24.49 5.57
C GLU A 212 -3.35 23.32 5.80
N HIS A 213 -2.86 22.28 6.43
CA HIS A 213 -3.63 21.09 6.82
C HIS A 213 -3.03 20.47 8.10
N LEU A 214 -3.77 19.52 8.72
CA LEU A 214 -3.40 18.90 10.00
C LEU A 214 -1.96 18.36 10.05
N HIS A 215 -1.42 17.90 8.94
CA HIS A 215 -0.07 17.33 8.85
C HIS A 215 1.01 18.33 8.39
N ALA A 216 0.70 19.61 8.17
CA ALA A 216 1.68 20.60 7.73
C ALA A 216 2.87 20.75 8.70
N THR A 217 2.61 20.62 10.01
CA THR A 217 3.65 20.69 11.06
C THR A 217 4.16 19.30 11.50
N HIS A 218 3.64 18.22 10.94
CA HIS A 218 4.09 16.86 11.22
C HIS A 218 5.39 16.58 10.46
N LEU A 219 6.53 16.83 11.12
CA LEU A 219 7.85 16.89 10.49
C LEU A 219 8.23 15.63 9.73
N ALA A 220 8.08 14.47 10.34
CA ALA A 220 8.44 13.18 9.76
C ALA A 220 7.64 12.02 10.36
N ALA A 221 7.38 11.02 9.53
CA ALA A 221 6.75 9.76 9.90
C ALA A 221 7.50 8.58 9.27
N ALA A 222 7.30 7.36 9.81
CA ALA A 222 7.96 6.15 9.36
C ALA A 222 6.99 5.19 8.65
N LEU A 223 7.37 4.71 7.48
CA LEU A 223 6.88 3.46 6.94
C LEU A 223 7.85 2.37 7.39
N THR A 224 7.41 1.50 8.29
CA THR A 224 8.21 0.39 8.81
C THR A 224 7.44 -0.90 8.60
N PRO A 225 8.01 -1.91 7.88
CA PRO A 225 7.39 -3.22 7.75
C PRO A 225 7.20 -3.92 9.10
N VAL A 226 6.38 -4.96 9.09
CA VAL A 226 6.19 -5.85 10.24
C VAL A 226 6.49 -7.26 9.82
N ALA A 227 7.22 -7.98 10.65
CA ALA A 227 7.36 -9.43 10.57
C ALA A 227 6.85 -10.10 11.85
N SER A 228 6.39 -11.33 11.71
CA SER A 228 6.03 -12.21 12.81
C SER A 228 6.41 -13.64 12.45
N LYS A 229 6.80 -14.45 13.45
CA LYS A 229 7.29 -15.82 13.23
C LYS A 229 6.27 -16.72 12.50
N ASP A 230 4.98 -16.45 12.69
CA ASP A 230 3.84 -17.16 12.08
C ASP A 230 3.33 -16.54 10.77
N ASP A 231 4.03 -15.55 10.24
CA ASP A 231 3.65 -14.76 9.05
C ASP A 231 2.14 -14.42 9.02
N ASN A 232 1.61 -13.95 10.16
CA ASN A 232 0.18 -13.70 10.32
C ASN A 232 -0.36 -12.61 9.38
N ALA A 233 -1.69 -12.45 9.36
CA ALA A 233 -2.39 -11.51 8.49
C ALA A 233 -1.80 -10.09 8.55
N ARG A 234 -1.38 -9.61 9.72
CA ARG A 234 -0.78 -8.28 9.85
C ARG A 234 0.61 -8.19 9.19
N ALA A 235 1.43 -9.23 9.27
CA ALA A 235 2.74 -9.29 8.63
C ALA A 235 2.58 -9.34 7.10
N ARG A 236 1.70 -10.21 6.60
CA ARG A 236 1.37 -10.34 5.17
C ARG A 236 0.79 -9.04 4.60
N LEU A 237 -0.17 -8.44 5.29
CA LEU A 237 -0.77 -7.16 4.90
C LEU A 237 0.29 -6.04 4.89
N SER A 238 1.16 -6.00 5.91
CA SER A 238 2.26 -5.02 5.97
C SER A 238 3.23 -5.19 4.79
N ARG A 239 3.51 -6.42 4.39
CA ARG A 239 4.36 -6.73 3.23
C ARG A 239 3.72 -6.20 1.94
N ALA A 240 2.46 -6.54 1.69
CA ALA A 240 1.72 -6.05 0.53
C ALA A 240 1.66 -4.51 0.50
N GLY A 241 1.35 -3.87 1.64
CA GLY A 241 1.29 -2.42 1.76
C GLY A 241 2.63 -1.73 1.54
N THR A 242 3.72 -2.31 2.03
CA THR A 242 5.06 -1.76 1.82
C THR A 242 5.48 -1.86 0.35
N LEU A 243 5.25 -3.01 -0.27
CA LEU A 243 5.64 -3.23 -1.67
C LEU A 243 4.88 -2.31 -2.63
N ILE A 244 3.57 -2.16 -2.45
CA ILE A 244 2.79 -1.23 -3.30
C ILE A 244 3.14 0.24 -3.02
N ALA A 245 3.47 0.61 -1.79
CA ALA A 245 3.93 1.94 -1.47
C ALA A 245 5.24 2.27 -2.21
N HIS A 246 6.21 1.36 -2.22
CA HIS A 246 7.46 1.53 -2.97
C HIS A 246 7.24 1.69 -4.48
N GLN A 247 6.37 0.90 -5.08
CA GLN A 247 5.99 1.04 -6.49
C GLN A 247 5.35 2.40 -6.77
N ARG A 248 4.42 2.79 -5.89
CA ARG A 248 3.60 3.98 -6.06
C ARG A 248 4.38 5.29 -5.82
N TRP A 249 5.35 5.28 -4.92
CA TRP A 249 6.12 6.44 -4.50
C TRP A 249 7.50 6.53 -5.17
N GLN A 250 7.84 5.65 -6.10
CA GLN A 250 9.17 5.60 -6.73
C GLN A 250 9.56 6.91 -7.44
N HIS A 251 8.58 7.69 -7.88
CA HIS A 251 8.77 8.97 -8.56
C HIS A 251 8.82 10.19 -7.61
N LEU A 252 8.49 9.98 -6.32
CA LEU A 252 8.57 11.05 -5.33
C LEU A 252 10.02 11.32 -4.96
N ASP A 253 10.34 12.61 -4.82
CA ASP A 253 11.68 13.09 -4.45
C ASP A 253 12.11 12.55 -3.07
N GLU A 254 13.43 12.33 -2.90
CA GLU A 254 14.02 11.86 -1.64
C GLU A 254 13.76 12.83 -0.46
N SER A 255 13.53 14.10 -0.73
CA SER A 255 13.11 15.06 0.29
C SER A 255 11.69 14.84 0.80
N ILE A 256 10.85 14.11 0.07
CA ILE A 256 9.49 13.73 0.46
C ILE A 256 9.47 12.33 1.07
N VAL A 257 10.13 11.36 0.40
CA VAL A 257 10.20 9.95 0.81
C VAL A 257 11.64 9.47 0.76
N SER A 258 12.32 9.50 1.89
CA SER A 258 13.69 8.99 2.00
C SER A 258 13.71 7.49 2.28
N ARG A 259 14.40 6.74 1.41
CA ARG A 259 14.53 5.27 1.46
C ARG A 259 15.68 4.83 2.35
N CYS A 260 15.67 5.28 3.59
CA CYS A 260 16.77 5.13 4.56
C CYS A 260 16.83 3.75 5.23
N GLY A 261 15.82 2.89 5.04
CA GLY A 261 15.69 1.63 5.77
C GLY A 261 15.22 1.80 7.22
N ALA A 262 14.91 0.67 7.87
CA ALA A 262 14.47 0.68 9.28
C ALA A 262 15.08 -0.48 10.06
N LEU A 263 15.58 -0.18 11.25
CA LEU A 263 16.00 -1.13 12.27
C LEU A 263 14.88 -1.30 13.31
N GLN A 264 14.51 -2.54 13.59
CA GLN A 264 13.66 -2.89 14.72
C GLN A 264 14.54 -3.60 15.75
N LEU A 265 14.98 -2.88 16.75
CA LEU A 265 15.86 -3.42 17.79
C LEU A 265 15.15 -4.45 18.66
N GLN A 266 15.90 -5.41 19.17
CA GLN A 266 15.46 -6.35 20.17
C GLN A 266 15.05 -5.57 21.43
N ARG A 267 13.84 -5.76 21.91
CA ARG A 267 13.36 -5.11 23.13
C ARG A 267 13.98 -5.78 24.36
N SER A 268 14.30 -4.97 25.35
CA SER A 268 14.84 -5.44 26.64
C SER A 268 13.77 -5.94 27.61
N SER A 269 12.49 -5.59 27.38
CA SER A 269 11.37 -5.88 28.27
C SER A 269 10.14 -6.41 27.54
N GLY A 270 9.32 -7.21 28.23
CA GLY A 270 8.09 -7.77 27.72
C GLY A 270 8.22 -9.18 27.15
N ARG A 271 7.11 -9.74 26.58
CA ARG A 271 7.11 -11.03 25.87
C ARG A 271 7.69 -10.84 24.47
N THR A 272 9.00 -10.78 24.38
CA THR A 272 9.69 -10.65 23.10
C THR A 272 10.26 -12.00 22.70
N LYS A 273 9.88 -12.48 21.51
CA LYS A 273 10.59 -13.60 20.88
C LYS A 273 11.93 -13.09 20.35
N PRO A 274 12.98 -13.91 20.36
CA PRO A 274 14.23 -13.55 19.70
C PRO A 274 13.99 -13.18 18.23
N LEU A 275 14.53 -12.06 17.80
CA LEU A 275 14.27 -11.54 16.45
C LEU A 275 15.02 -12.33 15.36
N ASP A 276 16.15 -12.93 15.70
CA ASP A 276 16.88 -13.88 14.86
C ASP A 276 16.06 -15.12 14.51
N GLU A 277 15.32 -15.67 15.50
CA GLU A 277 14.39 -16.78 15.25
C GLU A 277 13.26 -16.39 14.26
N VAL A 278 12.79 -15.15 14.30
CA VAL A 278 11.76 -14.66 13.37
C VAL A 278 12.30 -14.69 11.94
N VAL A 279 13.49 -14.12 11.72
CA VAL A 279 14.13 -14.07 10.40
C VAL A 279 14.43 -15.47 9.88
N THR A 280 15.04 -16.33 10.71
CA THR A 280 15.39 -17.69 10.36
C THR A 280 14.15 -18.54 10.02
N THR A 281 13.08 -18.42 10.82
CA THR A 281 11.84 -19.18 10.58
C THR A 281 11.14 -18.75 9.29
N LEU A 282 11.13 -17.45 9.01
CA LEU A 282 10.50 -16.93 7.80
C LEU A 282 11.28 -17.30 6.52
N GLY A 283 12.61 -17.38 6.60
CA GLY A 283 13.47 -17.72 5.46
C GLY A 283 13.31 -16.78 4.25
N LEU A 284 12.89 -15.53 4.49
CA LEU A 284 12.65 -14.56 3.43
C LEU A 284 13.95 -13.90 2.96
N SER A 285 13.94 -13.36 1.75
CA SER A 285 15.07 -12.66 1.15
C SER A 285 15.61 -11.54 2.06
N SER A 286 16.94 -11.40 2.15
CA SER A 286 17.61 -10.29 2.84
C SER A 286 17.29 -8.91 2.24
N ARG A 287 16.79 -8.86 1.01
CA ARG A 287 16.24 -7.65 0.40
C ARG A 287 14.91 -7.21 1.06
N TRP A 288 14.26 -8.10 1.81
CA TRP A 288 13.05 -7.80 2.59
C TRP A 288 13.34 -7.67 4.09
N ILE A 289 14.09 -8.63 4.65
CA ILE A 289 14.32 -8.73 6.10
C ILE A 289 15.65 -9.41 6.38
N GLU A 290 16.44 -8.86 7.30
CA GLU A 290 17.72 -9.41 7.71
C GLU A 290 17.89 -9.25 9.23
N HIS A 291 18.48 -10.23 9.91
CA HIS A 291 18.89 -10.08 11.30
C HIS A 291 20.30 -9.48 11.35
N LEU A 292 20.48 -8.45 12.17
CA LEU A 292 21.75 -7.80 12.41
C LEU A 292 22.18 -7.93 13.87
N SER A 293 23.46 -8.18 14.11
CA SER A 293 24.11 -8.05 15.41
C SER A 293 24.08 -6.59 15.90
N ALA A 294 24.47 -6.34 17.14
CA ALA A 294 24.55 -4.97 17.67
C ALA A 294 25.60 -4.11 16.94
N GLU A 295 26.70 -4.73 16.50
CA GLU A 295 27.75 -4.06 15.71
C GLU A 295 27.24 -3.66 14.32
N GLU A 296 26.67 -4.61 13.57
CA GLU A 296 26.10 -4.36 12.24
C GLU A 296 24.94 -3.35 12.29
N ALA A 297 24.09 -3.42 13.32
CA ALA A 297 23.02 -2.45 13.54
C ALA A 297 23.56 -1.05 13.80
N SER A 298 24.64 -0.95 14.58
CA SER A 298 25.34 0.32 14.87
C SER A 298 25.96 0.92 13.61
N ASP A 299 26.57 0.10 12.77
CA ASP A 299 27.13 0.53 11.47
C ASP A 299 26.04 1.06 10.55
N ARG A 300 24.88 0.37 10.48
CA ARG A 300 23.74 0.82 9.68
C ARG A 300 23.17 2.14 10.19
N ALA A 301 23.03 2.26 11.50
CA ALA A 301 22.52 3.48 12.12
C ALA A 301 23.54 4.65 12.07
N GLY A 302 24.83 4.37 11.90
CA GLY A 302 25.90 5.35 12.00
C GLY A 302 26.13 5.87 13.40
N MET A 303 25.72 5.11 14.42
CA MET A 303 25.86 5.43 15.83
C MET A 303 25.80 4.17 16.69
N THR A 304 26.41 4.19 17.88
CA THR A 304 26.42 3.03 18.77
C THR A 304 25.02 2.68 19.26
N LEU A 305 24.61 1.42 19.04
CA LEU A 305 23.37 0.86 19.55
C LEU A 305 23.65 -0.28 20.54
N GLY A 306 22.85 -0.39 21.58
CA GLY A 306 23.04 -1.39 22.64
C GLY A 306 22.52 -2.79 22.29
N ALA A 307 21.85 -2.96 21.16
CA ALA A 307 21.23 -4.23 20.75
C ALA A 307 21.21 -4.39 19.24
N GLY A 308 21.25 -5.62 18.79
CA GLY A 308 20.92 -6.01 17.43
C GLY A 308 19.41 -6.06 17.19
N GLY A 309 19.02 -6.46 15.98
CA GLY A 309 17.61 -6.52 15.63
C GLY A 309 17.36 -6.91 14.19
N ILE A 310 16.18 -6.56 13.71
CA ILE A 310 15.78 -6.79 12.33
C ILE A 310 16.00 -5.52 11.49
N TRP A 311 16.68 -5.67 10.38
CA TRP A 311 16.80 -4.70 9.33
C TRP A 311 15.72 -4.90 8.27
N TYR A 312 15.02 -3.82 7.93
CA TYR A 312 14.08 -3.74 6.82
C TYR A 312 14.61 -2.77 5.77
N PRO A 313 15.21 -3.25 4.66
CA PRO A 313 15.74 -2.38 3.61
C PRO A 313 14.70 -1.41 3.02
N LEU A 314 13.44 -1.82 3.02
CA LEU A 314 12.33 -1.03 2.48
C LEU A 314 11.67 -0.08 3.51
N GLY A 315 12.28 0.17 4.65
CA GLY A 315 11.85 1.24 5.56
C GLY A 315 12.00 2.61 4.90
N CYS A 316 11.00 3.49 5.08
CA CYS A 316 11.06 4.86 4.54
C CYS A 316 10.72 5.88 5.60
N LEU A 317 11.51 6.96 5.64
CA LEU A 317 11.12 8.20 6.29
C LEU A 317 10.29 9.01 5.31
N VAL A 318 9.14 9.49 5.74
CA VAL A 318 8.21 10.29 4.93
C VAL A 318 7.97 11.63 5.62
N ARG A 319 7.96 12.71 4.85
CA ARG A 319 7.53 14.05 5.31
C ARG A 319 6.04 14.22 5.05
N PRO A 320 5.16 14.07 6.07
CA PRO A 320 3.72 13.93 5.86
C PRO A 320 3.08 15.09 5.09
N GLY A 321 3.41 16.33 5.43
CA GLY A 321 2.87 17.50 4.72
C GLY A 321 3.19 17.43 3.22
N LEU A 322 4.47 17.36 2.88
CA LEU A 322 4.92 17.32 1.48
C LEU A 322 4.37 16.10 0.72
N PHE A 323 4.23 14.97 1.41
CA PHE A 323 3.68 13.74 0.84
C PHE A 323 2.19 13.90 0.46
N LEU A 324 1.38 14.46 1.36
CA LEU A 324 -0.03 14.71 1.08
C LEU A 324 -0.19 15.74 -0.03
N ASP A 325 0.58 16.84 -0.01
CA ASP A 325 0.59 17.84 -1.06
C ASP A 325 0.93 17.23 -2.43
N ALA A 326 2.00 16.41 -2.49
CA ALA A 326 2.41 15.78 -3.74
C ALA A 326 1.33 14.86 -4.33
N LEU A 327 0.66 14.05 -3.50
CA LEU A 327 -0.38 13.14 -3.99
C LEU A 327 -1.69 13.87 -4.34
N THR A 328 -2.03 14.97 -3.69
CA THR A 328 -3.21 15.78 -4.05
C THR A 328 -3.04 16.54 -5.37
N GLN A 329 -1.79 16.71 -5.85
CA GLN A 329 -1.52 17.25 -7.19
C GLN A 329 -1.79 16.24 -8.33
N THR A 330 -2.22 15.01 -8.03
CA THR A 330 -2.58 14.04 -9.06
C THR A 330 -3.69 14.59 -9.96
N PRO A 331 -3.53 14.59 -11.29
CA PRO A 331 -4.58 15.06 -12.19
C PRO A 331 -5.91 14.35 -11.93
N GLY A 332 -6.99 15.13 -11.75
CA GLY A 332 -8.31 14.62 -11.42
C GLY A 332 -8.66 14.65 -9.94
N VAL A 333 -7.73 15.03 -9.05
CA VAL A 333 -8.00 15.27 -7.62
C VAL A 333 -8.23 16.76 -7.37
N GLU A 334 -9.33 17.08 -6.70
CA GLU A 334 -9.64 18.42 -6.20
C GLU A 334 -9.88 18.33 -4.70
N VAL A 335 -9.20 19.17 -3.90
CA VAL A 335 -9.40 19.23 -2.45
C VAL A 335 -10.29 20.41 -2.12
N VAL A 336 -11.35 20.14 -1.35
CA VAL A 336 -12.34 21.13 -0.92
C VAL A 336 -12.40 21.19 0.59
N SER A 337 -12.29 22.40 1.15
CA SER A 337 -12.53 22.63 2.58
C SER A 337 -14.01 22.44 2.87
N PHE A 338 -14.36 21.30 3.49
CA PHE A 338 -15.75 20.93 3.75
C PHE A 338 -15.86 20.03 4.99
N ALA A 339 -16.67 20.46 5.95
CA ALA A 339 -16.92 19.73 7.20
C ALA A 339 -18.17 18.88 7.07
N VAL A 340 -18.04 17.62 6.72
CA VAL A 340 -19.17 16.68 6.59
C VAL A 340 -19.79 16.39 7.95
N ASP A 341 -21.07 16.74 8.13
CA ASP A 341 -21.87 16.41 9.30
C ASP A 341 -22.61 15.08 9.14
N HIS A 342 -23.27 14.89 8.01
CA HIS A 342 -23.96 13.63 7.68
C HIS A 342 -23.92 13.37 6.16
N ILE A 343 -24.33 12.15 5.80
CA ILE A 343 -24.44 11.72 4.40
C ILE A 343 -25.83 11.15 4.14
N LEU A 344 -26.31 11.28 2.92
CA LEU A 344 -27.56 10.69 2.48
C LEU A 344 -27.44 10.20 1.02
N PHE A 345 -28.29 9.25 0.64
CA PHE A 345 -28.36 8.75 -0.72
C PHE A 345 -29.64 9.25 -1.38
N ASP A 346 -29.51 10.01 -2.46
CA ASP A 346 -30.65 10.55 -3.22
C ASP A 346 -30.37 10.47 -4.73
N LYS A 347 -31.35 10.02 -5.49
CA LYS A 347 -31.34 9.96 -6.97
C LYS A 347 -30.09 9.29 -7.56
N GLY A 348 -29.63 8.22 -6.92
CA GLY A 348 -28.47 7.46 -7.40
C GLY A 348 -27.11 8.05 -7.04
N CYS A 349 -27.06 9.11 -6.22
CA CYS A 349 -25.84 9.75 -5.75
C CYS A 349 -25.80 9.84 -4.23
N TRP A 350 -24.62 9.70 -3.67
CA TRP A 350 -24.34 10.08 -2.28
C TRP A 350 -24.18 11.58 -2.18
N GLN A 351 -24.75 12.16 -1.15
CA GLN A 351 -24.59 13.57 -0.79
C GLN A 351 -23.87 13.65 0.55
N ALA A 352 -22.81 14.45 0.61
CA ALA A 352 -22.17 14.88 1.84
C ALA A 352 -22.75 16.24 2.22
N VAL A 353 -23.25 16.39 3.44
CA VAL A 353 -23.93 17.59 3.92
C VAL A 353 -23.17 18.16 5.10
N ASP A 354 -22.96 19.47 5.13
CA ASP A 354 -22.40 20.17 6.28
C ASP A 354 -23.47 20.63 7.28
N ILE A 355 -23.05 21.18 8.40
CA ILE A 355 -23.96 21.68 9.46
C ILE A 355 -24.84 22.86 8.99
N GLU A 356 -24.46 23.58 7.93
CA GLU A 356 -25.21 24.69 7.35
C GLU A 356 -26.19 24.23 6.25
N GLY A 357 -26.14 22.95 5.87
CA GLY A 357 -26.98 22.36 4.83
C GLY A 357 -26.43 22.48 3.41
N HIS A 358 -25.19 22.93 3.24
CA HIS A 358 -24.54 22.85 1.93
C HIS A 358 -24.27 21.40 1.56
N THR A 359 -24.34 21.10 0.27
CA THR A 359 -24.22 19.72 -0.21
C THR A 359 -23.18 19.58 -1.31
N MET A 360 -22.45 18.47 -1.26
CA MET A 360 -21.60 17.98 -2.34
C MET A 360 -22.10 16.59 -2.74
N SER A 361 -22.07 16.23 -4.02
CA SER A 361 -22.63 14.94 -4.47
C SER A 361 -21.75 14.21 -5.46
N ALA A 362 -21.72 12.88 -5.36
CA ALA A 362 -21.11 11.97 -6.31
C ALA A 362 -21.76 10.58 -6.27
N PRO A 363 -21.70 9.80 -7.33
CA PRO A 363 -22.24 8.44 -7.33
C PRO A 363 -21.44 7.47 -6.44
N LEU A 364 -20.17 7.78 -6.11
CA LEU A 364 -19.33 7.02 -5.21
C LEU A 364 -18.87 7.88 -4.03
N LEU A 365 -18.98 7.34 -2.81
CA LEU A 365 -18.49 7.98 -1.60
C LEU A 365 -17.55 7.06 -0.82
N VAL A 366 -16.39 7.57 -0.43
CA VAL A 366 -15.43 6.84 0.40
C VAL A 366 -15.20 7.58 1.71
N MET A 367 -15.52 6.95 2.82
CA MET A 367 -15.29 7.48 4.16
C MET A 367 -13.87 7.14 4.62
N ALA A 368 -12.98 8.13 4.65
CA ALA A 368 -11.54 7.98 4.94
C ALA A 368 -11.04 8.94 6.05
N ASN A 369 -11.96 9.52 6.82
CA ASN A 369 -11.70 10.52 7.85
C ASN A 369 -11.38 9.94 9.23
N ALA A 370 -10.74 8.77 9.26
CA ALA A 370 -10.28 8.08 10.47
C ALA A 370 -11.38 7.96 11.55
N GLY A 371 -11.16 8.51 12.76
CA GLY A 371 -12.16 8.48 13.83
C GLY A 371 -13.39 9.33 13.57
N GLY A 372 -13.29 10.31 12.68
CA GLY A 372 -14.39 11.17 12.26
C GLY A 372 -15.51 10.46 11.49
N ILE A 373 -15.27 9.24 11.00
CA ILE A 373 -16.31 8.42 10.37
C ILE A 373 -17.48 8.13 11.32
N LYS A 374 -17.19 7.92 12.60
CA LYS A 374 -18.21 7.51 13.58
C LYS A 374 -19.33 8.54 13.80
N PRO A 375 -19.05 9.83 14.07
CA PRO A 375 -20.13 10.81 14.17
C PRO A 375 -20.89 10.96 12.85
N VAL A 376 -20.21 11.02 11.69
CA VAL A 376 -20.88 11.18 10.39
C VAL A 376 -21.85 10.02 10.12
N LEU A 377 -21.43 8.76 10.26
CA LEU A 377 -22.31 7.63 10.03
C LEU A 377 -23.42 7.51 11.09
N ARG A 378 -23.21 8.00 12.31
CA ARG A 378 -24.28 8.07 13.33
C ARG A 378 -25.34 9.11 12.98
N ASN A 379 -24.93 10.28 12.56
CA ASN A 379 -25.83 11.35 12.13
C ASN A 379 -26.63 10.94 10.87
N SER A 380 -26.16 9.92 10.15
CA SER A 380 -26.79 9.36 8.95
C SER A 380 -27.57 8.07 9.18
N ASP A 381 -27.69 7.58 10.44
CA ASP A 381 -28.27 6.28 10.81
C ASP A 381 -27.62 5.06 10.14
N LEU A 382 -26.32 5.20 9.76
CA LEU A 382 -25.56 4.18 9.05
C LEU A 382 -24.45 3.52 9.91
N TRP A 383 -24.29 3.92 11.18
CA TRP A 383 -23.26 3.34 12.04
C TRP A 383 -23.62 1.90 12.41
N PRO A 384 -22.78 0.89 12.12
CA PRO A 384 -23.10 -0.50 12.42
C PRO A 384 -23.10 -0.77 13.93
N GLU A 385 -24.11 -1.48 14.41
CA GLU A 385 -24.18 -1.90 15.82
C GLU A 385 -23.25 -3.05 16.17
N LYS A 386 -22.87 -3.87 15.17
CA LYS A 386 -22.07 -5.08 15.31
C LYS A 386 -20.89 -5.05 14.33
N GLY A 387 -19.98 -6.01 14.49
CA GLY A 387 -18.82 -6.17 13.62
C GLY A 387 -17.60 -5.37 14.09
N ARG A 388 -16.56 -5.38 13.29
CA ARG A 388 -15.26 -4.76 13.63
C ARG A 388 -15.35 -3.24 13.69
N LEU A 389 -16.06 -2.62 12.76
CA LEU A 389 -16.18 -1.16 12.69
C LEU A 389 -16.85 -0.58 13.95
N SER A 390 -17.87 -1.27 14.50
CA SER A 390 -18.55 -0.84 15.74
C SER A 390 -17.63 -0.74 16.96
N GLN A 391 -16.53 -1.51 16.97
CA GLN A 391 -15.54 -1.57 18.04
C GLN A 391 -14.42 -0.54 17.89
N MET A 392 -14.51 0.34 16.89
CA MET A 392 -13.48 1.35 16.65
C MET A 392 -13.36 2.31 17.83
N HIS A 393 -12.12 2.57 18.24
CA HIS A 393 -11.79 3.55 19.29
C HIS A 393 -10.64 4.45 18.84
N ALA A 394 -10.56 5.63 19.45
CA ALA A 394 -9.51 6.60 19.20
C ALA A 394 -8.41 6.50 20.26
N LEU A 395 -7.15 6.63 19.81
CA LEU A 395 -5.99 6.82 20.68
C LEU A 395 -5.31 8.14 20.30
N ALA A 396 -5.17 9.04 21.26
CA ALA A 396 -4.31 10.20 21.10
C ALA A 396 -2.84 9.77 21.20
N GLY A 397 -1.97 10.49 20.51
CA GLY A 397 -0.55 10.29 20.62
C GLY A 397 0.22 11.51 20.14
N GLN A 398 1.40 11.69 20.72
CA GLN A 398 2.31 12.76 20.34
C GLN A 398 3.67 12.22 19.96
N ILE A 399 4.37 13.00 19.16
CA ILE A 399 5.79 12.89 18.86
C ILE A 399 6.51 14.14 19.38
N THR A 400 7.81 14.03 19.60
CA THR A 400 8.68 15.10 20.05
C THR A 400 9.79 15.32 19.03
N MET A 401 10.08 16.55 18.71
CA MET A 401 11.21 16.93 17.85
C MET A 401 12.40 17.26 18.77
N ILE A 402 13.51 16.54 18.58
CA ILE A 402 14.74 16.66 19.35
C ILE A 402 15.78 17.32 18.45
N PRO A 403 16.48 18.39 18.85
CA PRO A 403 17.59 18.92 18.07
C PRO A 403 18.61 17.83 17.76
N SER A 404 18.94 17.60 16.51
CA SER A 404 19.83 16.50 16.11
C SER A 404 21.19 16.53 16.81
N GLN A 405 21.71 17.73 17.08
CA GLN A 405 22.96 17.94 17.81
C GLN A 405 22.96 17.38 19.23
N TRP A 406 21.79 17.27 19.89
CA TRP A 406 21.69 16.70 21.24
C TRP A 406 21.89 15.19 21.28
N ILE A 407 21.68 14.55 20.14
CA ILE A 407 21.76 13.09 19.97
C ILE A 407 22.83 12.68 18.94
N GLY A 408 23.88 13.49 18.79
CA GLY A 408 25.03 13.16 17.96
C GLY A 408 24.75 13.20 16.45
N GLY A 409 23.83 14.04 15.99
CA GLY A 409 23.43 14.17 14.57
C GLY A 409 22.25 13.26 14.18
N GLY A 410 21.86 12.33 15.06
CA GLY A 410 20.79 11.37 14.81
C GLY A 410 21.19 10.15 13.98
N PRO A 411 20.32 9.13 13.90
CA PRO A 411 20.58 7.91 13.15
C PRO A 411 20.44 8.14 11.64
N ARG A 412 21.17 7.35 10.84
CA ARG A 412 21.08 7.36 9.36
C ARG A 412 19.85 6.64 8.82
N CYS A 413 19.21 5.81 9.65
CA CYS A 413 18.01 5.04 9.31
C CYS A 413 16.97 5.16 10.44
N ILE A 414 15.75 4.68 10.22
CA ILE A 414 14.74 4.58 11.27
C ILE A 414 15.21 3.58 12.33
N VAL A 415 15.27 3.97 13.60
CA VAL A 415 15.57 3.08 14.72
C VAL A 415 14.30 2.92 15.55
N GLY A 416 13.74 1.71 15.57
CA GLY A 416 12.54 1.34 16.31
C GLY A 416 12.84 0.31 17.41
N GLY A 417 11.94 0.22 18.39
CA GLY A 417 12.03 -0.69 19.54
C GLY A 417 10.86 -0.40 20.49
N ASP A 418 11.17 0.04 21.71
CA ASP A 418 10.21 0.63 22.63
C ASP A 418 10.02 2.13 22.32
N GLY A 419 9.37 2.43 21.19
CA GLY A 419 9.29 3.71 20.54
C GLY A 419 10.08 3.72 19.24
N TYR A 420 10.47 4.90 18.76
CA TYR A 420 11.32 5.07 17.59
C TYR A 420 12.04 6.42 17.60
N VAL A 421 13.17 6.48 16.89
CA VAL A 421 13.86 7.71 16.53
C VAL A 421 14.06 7.70 15.01
N LEU A 422 13.73 8.81 14.36
CA LEU A 422 13.86 8.99 12.91
C LEU A 422 15.15 9.76 12.57
N PRO A 423 15.70 9.54 11.37
CA PRO A 423 16.78 10.36 10.83
C PRO A 423 16.50 11.86 10.91
N GLU A 424 17.55 12.64 10.85
CA GLU A 424 17.45 14.10 10.85
C GLU A 424 16.65 14.65 9.67
N VAL A 425 15.78 15.60 9.97
CA VAL A 425 15.08 16.46 9.01
C VAL A 425 15.17 17.89 9.51
N ASN A 426 15.78 18.79 8.74
CA ASN A 426 15.90 20.23 9.08
C ASN A 426 16.47 20.47 10.49
N HIS A 427 17.55 19.77 10.88
CA HIS A 427 18.22 19.83 12.19
C HIS A 427 17.41 19.23 13.36
N TRP A 428 16.34 18.51 13.10
CA TRP A 428 15.52 17.85 14.09
C TRP A 428 15.41 16.34 13.82
N CYS A 429 15.49 15.55 14.89
CA CYS A 429 15.11 14.15 14.90
C CYS A 429 13.76 13.97 15.58
N VAL A 430 12.89 13.15 15.02
CA VAL A 430 11.59 12.86 15.62
C VAL A 430 11.69 11.63 16.50
N SER A 431 11.32 11.76 17.78
CA SER A 431 11.12 10.63 18.68
C SER A 431 9.64 10.43 18.99
N GLY A 432 9.24 9.17 19.05
CA GLY A 432 7.84 8.85 19.32
C GLY A 432 7.57 7.37 19.60
N GLY A 433 6.34 7.03 19.87
CA GLY A 433 5.21 7.94 20.12
C GLY A 433 4.43 7.49 21.34
N THR A 434 3.75 8.45 21.93
CA THR A 434 2.88 8.14 23.06
C THR A 434 1.54 7.54 22.61
N TYR A 435 0.83 6.91 23.53
CA TYR A 435 -0.51 6.31 23.33
C TYR A 435 -1.38 6.60 24.54
N VAL A 436 -2.35 7.50 24.40
CA VAL A 436 -3.25 7.91 25.48
C VAL A 436 -4.69 7.54 25.14
N ARG A 437 -5.36 6.85 26.06
CA ARG A 437 -6.78 6.49 25.97
C ARG A 437 -7.63 7.45 26.79
N GLY A 438 -8.88 7.67 26.35
CA GLY A 438 -9.88 8.38 27.15
C GLY A 438 -9.66 9.89 27.27
N THR A 439 -8.69 10.47 26.58
CA THR A 439 -8.57 11.93 26.49
C THR A 439 -9.60 12.52 25.52
N ARG A 440 -9.93 13.79 25.73
CA ARG A 440 -10.82 14.54 24.82
C ARG A 440 -10.06 15.27 23.71
N HIS A 441 -8.77 15.55 23.92
CA HIS A 441 -7.92 16.30 23.00
C HIS A 441 -6.62 15.55 22.74
N ALA A 442 -6.14 15.62 21.51
CA ALA A 442 -4.78 15.20 21.16
C ALA A 442 -3.90 16.45 21.22
N GLU A 443 -3.09 16.55 22.25
CA GLU A 443 -2.25 17.70 22.54
C GLU A 443 -0.84 17.28 22.93
N ILE A 444 0.12 18.20 22.79
CA ILE A 444 1.49 18.00 23.27
C ILE A 444 1.49 18.26 24.77
N THR A 445 1.94 17.28 25.53
CA THR A 445 2.05 17.35 26.99
C THR A 445 3.51 17.21 27.42
N THR A 446 3.91 17.91 28.49
CA THR A 446 5.27 17.79 29.07
C THR A 446 5.61 16.34 29.42
N LYS A 447 4.67 15.60 30.01
CA LYS A 447 4.84 14.18 30.29
C LYS A 447 5.15 13.37 29.05
N GLY A 448 4.42 13.60 27.96
CA GLY A 448 4.64 12.87 26.70
C GLY A 448 5.97 13.25 26.03
N VAL A 449 6.44 14.49 26.20
CA VAL A 449 7.78 14.90 25.78
C VAL A 449 8.83 14.12 26.56
N GLN A 450 8.73 14.07 27.90
CA GLN A 450 9.65 13.31 28.76
C GLN A 450 9.67 11.81 28.39
N GLU A 451 8.51 11.19 28.17
CA GLU A 451 8.43 9.81 27.72
C GLU A 451 9.16 9.58 26.37
N ASN A 452 9.02 10.49 25.42
CA ASN A 452 9.69 10.37 24.12
C ASN A 452 11.20 10.63 24.23
N LEU A 453 11.65 11.55 25.08
CA LEU A 453 13.08 11.74 25.37
C LEU A 453 13.70 10.49 26.00
N ALA A 454 13.07 9.94 27.03
CA ALA A 454 13.54 8.70 27.66
C ALA A 454 13.64 7.53 26.66
N ARG A 455 12.68 7.41 25.74
CA ARG A 455 12.74 6.42 24.64
C ARG A 455 13.93 6.65 23.72
N ALA A 456 14.19 7.90 23.34
CA ALA A 456 15.35 8.22 22.50
C ALA A 456 16.67 7.86 23.18
N VAL A 457 16.84 8.20 24.46
CA VAL A 457 18.01 7.83 25.27
C VAL A 457 18.22 6.32 25.27
N ASN A 458 17.16 5.55 25.56
CA ASN A 458 17.25 4.09 25.64
C ASN A 458 17.52 3.44 24.26
N LEU A 459 16.84 3.89 23.21
CA LEU A 459 17.00 3.31 21.86
C LEU A 459 18.39 3.57 21.28
N LEU A 460 18.91 4.78 21.47
CA LEU A 460 20.19 5.20 20.92
C LEU A 460 21.36 4.99 21.89
N SER A 461 21.13 4.38 23.06
CA SER A 461 22.15 4.14 24.09
C SER A 461 22.96 5.40 24.42
N LEU A 462 22.28 6.55 24.52
CA LEU A 462 22.95 7.82 24.76
C LEU A 462 23.54 7.86 26.18
N LYS A 463 24.77 8.38 26.28
CA LYS A 463 25.46 8.54 27.56
C LYS A 463 24.99 9.77 28.36
N ASN A 464 24.40 10.73 27.68
CA ASN A 464 23.89 11.96 28.25
C ASN A 464 22.40 11.81 28.51
N ASP A 465 21.99 12.20 29.72
CA ASP A 465 20.58 12.32 30.06
C ASP A 465 20.00 13.56 29.39
N LEU A 466 18.94 13.38 28.59
CA LEU A 466 18.23 14.49 27.94
C LEU A 466 17.27 15.22 28.92
N ASP A 467 17.12 14.73 30.14
CA ASP A 467 16.28 15.35 31.20
C ASP A 467 16.83 16.71 31.69
N VAL A 468 18.08 17.05 31.35
CA VAL A 468 18.67 18.37 31.64
C VAL A 468 18.09 19.52 30.83
N TYR A 469 17.35 19.21 29.78
CA TYR A 469 16.70 20.20 28.92
C TYR A 469 15.26 20.44 29.34
N ASP A 470 14.77 21.67 29.18
CA ASP A 470 13.37 22.01 29.48
C ASP A 470 12.44 21.31 28.46
N PRO A 471 11.66 20.30 28.89
CA PRO A 471 10.76 19.60 27.97
C PRO A 471 9.67 20.48 27.36
N SER A 472 9.31 21.59 28.01
CA SER A 472 8.26 22.49 27.54
C SER A 472 8.69 23.32 26.32
N ALA A 473 10.01 23.45 26.08
CA ALA A 473 10.58 24.18 24.96
C ALA A 473 10.65 23.37 23.66
N LEU A 474 10.43 22.03 23.72
CA LEU A 474 10.56 21.17 22.55
C LEU A 474 9.28 21.16 21.72
N PRO A 475 9.38 21.42 20.40
CA PRO A 475 8.25 21.30 19.51
C PRO A 475 7.87 19.82 19.30
N GLY A 476 6.65 19.60 18.84
CA GLY A 476 6.14 18.28 18.54
C GLY A 476 4.91 18.35 17.65
N TRP A 477 4.29 17.20 17.46
CA TRP A 477 2.99 17.08 16.81
C TRP A 477 2.14 16.08 17.58
N ALA A 478 0.85 16.34 17.69
CA ALA A 478 -0.10 15.43 18.32
C ALA A 478 -1.31 15.17 17.40
N GLY A 479 -1.84 13.97 17.46
CA GLY A 479 -2.97 13.59 16.63
C GLY A 479 -3.66 12.32 17.08
N TRP A 480 -4.71 11.95 16.37
CA TRP A 480 -5.56 10.81 16.66
C TRP A 480 -5.23 9.61 15.78
N ARG A 481 -5.29 8.43 16.38
CA ARG A 481 -5.24 7.14 15.67
C ARG A 481 -6.58 6.44 15.84
N ALA A 482 -7.26 6.14 14.75
CA ALA A 482 -8.41 5.24 14.73
C ALA A 482 -7.90 3.80 14.79
N VAL A 483 -8.36 3.03 15.77
CA VAL A 483 -7.88 1.68 16.05
C VAL A 483 -9.04 0.71 16.08
N LEU A 484 -8.86 -0.41 15.41
CA LEU A 484 -9.78 -1.54 15.33
C LEU A 484 -9.19 -2.78 16.01
N PRO A 485 -10.01 -3.78 16.37
CA PRO A 485 -9.53 -5.06 16.86
C PRO A 485 -8.46 -5.67 15.96
N GLY A 486 -7.43 -6.27 16.55
CA GLY A 486 -6.28 -6.82 15.81
C GLY A 486 -5.32 -5.79 15.22
N ARG A 487 -5.64 -4.48 15.30
CA ARG A 487 -4.88 -3.37 14.68
C ARG A 487 -4.75 -3.54 13.15
N LEU A 488 -5.70 -4.24 12.53
CA LEU A 488 -5.86 -4.32 11.08
C LEU A 488 -6.80 -3.20 10.63
N PRO A 489 -6.61 -2.63 9.42
CA PRO A 489 -7.51 -1.61 8.89
C PRO A 489 -8.90 -2.18 8.58
N ALA A 490 -9.90 -1.34 8.43
CA ALA A 490 -11.16 -1.67 7.80
C ALA A 490 -11.19 -1.02 6.42
N ILE A 491 -11.24 -1.85 5.38
CA ILE A 491 -11.24 -1.43 3.98
C ILE A 491 -12.32 -2.23 3.26
N GLY A 492 -13.22 -1.55 2.59
CA GLY A 492 -14.27 -2.21 1.83
C GLY A 492 -15.56 -1.40 1.77
N PRO A 493 -16.58 -1.95 1.09
CA PRO A 493 -17.90 -1.34 1.02
C PRO A 493 -18.63 -1.44 2.36
N LEU A 494 -19.50 -0.47 2.66
CA LEU A 494 -20.40 -0.56 3.81
C LEU A 494 -21.59 -1.44 3.44
N ASP A 495 -21.81 -2.50 4.23
CA ASP A 495 -22.85 -3.50 3.92
C ASP A 495 -24.23 -2.89 3.74
N GLY A 496 -24.92 -3.28 2.68
CA GLY A 496 -26.26 -2.79 2.32
C GLY A 496 -26.27 -1.39 1.68
N GLN A 497 -25.12 -0.76 1.50
CA GLN A 497 -25.03 0.61 0.98
C GLN A 497 -24.22 0.63 -0.33
N GLU A 498 -24.90 0.52 -1.46
CA GLU A 498 -24.26 0.57 -2.78
C GLU A 498 -23.53 1.91 -2.98
N GLY A 499 -22.29 1.87 -3.45
CA GLY A 499 -21.49 3.06 -3.72
C GLY A 499 -20.89 3.73 -2.47
N LEU A 500 -21.12 3.20 -1.26
CA LEU A 500 -20.50 3.71 -0.03
C LEU A 500 -19.38 2.79 0.46
N TRP A 501 -18.18 3.34 0.55
CA TRP A 501 -16.97 2.65 0.93
C TRP A 501 -16.32 3.23 2.17
N VAL A 502 -15.49 2.44 2.83
CA VAL A 502 -14.76 2.82 4.04
C VAL A 502 -13.29 2.47 3.90
N ALA A 503 -12.42 3.38 4.36
CA ALA A 503 -10.97 3.18 4.46
C ALA A 503 -10.49 3.80 5.78
N THR A 504 -10.49 3.03 6.88
CA THR A 504 -10.24 3.56 8.23
C THR A 504 -9.53 2.55 9.15
N GLY A 505 -9.26 2.94 10.38
CA GLY A 505 -8.70 2.04 11.39
C GLY A 505 -7.22 1.76 11.21
N TYR A 506 -6.47 2.66 10.60
CA TYR A 506 -5.06 2.47 10.23
C TYR A 506 -4.09 2.43 11.44
N ALA A 507 -4.56 2.76 12.62
CA ALA A 507 -3.78 2.79 13.86
C ALA A 507 -2.47 3.61 13.67
N SER A 508 -1.31 3.00 13.90
CA SER A 508 0.00 3.63 13.71
C SER A 508 0.65 3.31 12.35
N ARG A 509 -0.15 2.88 11.34
CA ARG A 509 0.36 2.43 10.04
C ARG A 509 -0.30 3.11 8.85
N GLY A 510 -0.61 4.40 9.03
CA GLY A 510 -1.25 5.21 8.01
C GLY A 510 -0.55 5.15 6.65
N LEU A 511 0.77 5.25 6.64
CA LEU A 511 1.60 5.18 5.43
C LEU A 511 1.54 3.79 4.77
N THR A 512 1.68 2.73 5.56
CA THR A 512 1.67 1.35 5.04
C THR A 512 0.34 0.99 4.38
N TRP A 513 -0.79 1.45 4.97
CA TRP A 513 -2.12 1.15 4.44
C TRP A 513 -2.62 2.12 3.39
N SER A 514 -2.03 3.31 3.25
CA SER A 514 -2.46 4.38 2.34
C SER A 514 -2.61 3.90 0.90
N SER A 515 -1.49 3.55 0.26
CA SER A 515 -1.48 3.08 -1.14
C SER A 515 -2.21 1.76 -1.31
N LEU A 516 -2.12 0.84 -0.34
CA LEU A 516 -2.78 -0.47 -0.41
C LEU A 516 -4.31 -0.33 -0.42
N ALA A 517 -4.87 0.48 0.48
CA ALA A 517 -6.32 0.67 0.53
C ALA A 517 -6.85 1.35 -0.74
N GLY A 518 -6.13 2.36 -1.23
CA GLY A 518 -6.46 2.99 -2.49
C GLY A 518 -6.45 2.01 -3.66
N GLU A 519 -5.43 1.15 -3.72
CA GLU A 519 -5.29 0.14 -4.75
C GLU A 519 -6.38 -0.94 -4.69
N LEU A 520 -6.74 -1.37 -3.48
CA LEU A 520 -7.80 -2.35 -3.29
C LEU A 520 -9.17 -1.80 -3.72
N ILE A 521 -9.51 -0.58 -3.29
CA ILE A 521 -10.80 0.06 -3.63
C ILE A 521 -10.87 0.33 -5.13
N ALA A 522 -9.87 1.01 -5.68
CA ALA A 522 -9.86 1.38 -7.09
C ALA A 522 -9.77 0.16 -8.02
N GLY A 523 -8.94 -0.84 -7.67
CA GLY A 523 -8.82 -2.08 -8.42
C GLY A 523 -10.12 -2.88 -8.42
N PHE A 524 -10.83 -2.94 -7.29
CA PHE A 524 -12.12 -3.60 -7.22
C PHE A 524 -13.18 -2.91 -8.10
N LEU A 525 -13.30 -1.59 -8.00
CA LEU A 525 -14.25 -0.80 -8.80
C LEU A 525 -13.99 -0.94 -10.31
N GLU A 526 -12.74 -1.05 -10.72
CA GLU A 526 -12.34 -1.25 -12.12
C GLU A 526 -12.28 -2.75 -12.51
N SER A 527 -12.66 -3.67 -11.61
CA SER A 527 -12.59 -5.13 -11.82
C SER A 527 -11.19 -5.61 -12.22
N GLU A 528 -10.16 -5.03 -11.63
CA GLU A 528 -8.76 -5.38 -11.82
C GLU A 528 -8.32 -6.48 -10.84
N PRO A 529 -7.20 -7.19 -11.10
CA PRO A 529 -6.62 -8.10 -10.12
C PRO A 529 -6.31 -7.38 -8.79
N LEU A 530 -6.72 -7.95 -7.66
CA LEU A 530 -6.45 -7.38 -6.35
C LEU A 530 -5.08 -7.82 -5.82
N LEU A 531 -4.56 -7.06 -4.85
CA LEU A 531 -3.22 -7.26 -4.27
C LEU A 531 -3.21 -8.12 -3.01
N LEU A 532 -4.31 -8.73 -2.66
CA LEU A 532 -4.43 -9.54 -1.45
C LEU A 532 -5.13 -10.87 -1.73
N GLU A 533 -4.71 -11.88 -1.03
CA GLU A 533 -5.37 -13.17 -0.96
C GLU A 533 -6.72 -13.05 -0.24
N GLY A 534 -7.66 -13.94 -0.57
CA GLY A 534 -9.04 -13.89 -0.06
C GLY A 534 -9.15 -14.00 1.46
N ASP A 535 -8.26 -14.77 2.12
CA ASP A 535 -8.20 -14.87 3.58
C ASP A 535 -7.81 -13.52 4.22
N ILE A 536 -6.83 -12.81 3.65
CA ILE A 536 -6.42 -11.49 4.14
C ILE A 536 -7.50 -10.42 3.87
N LEU A 537 -8.15 -10.49 2.70
CA LEU A 537 -9.29 -9.62 2.40
C LEU A 537 -10.42 -9.78 3.43
N SER A 538 -10.66 -11.02 3.88
CA SER A 538 -11.67 -11.30 4.90
C SER A 538 -11.32 -10.68 6.26
N GLU A 539 -10.03 -10.62 6.63
CA GLU A 539 -9.55 -10.04 7.90
C GLU A 539 -9.71 -8.50 7.96
N ILE A 540 -9.79 -7.83 6.83
CA ILE A 540 -9.91 -6.36 6.76
C ILE A 540 -11.34 -5.86 6.48
N ARG A 541 -12.33 -6.75 6.42
CA ARG A 541 -13.74 -6.41 6.26
C ARG A 541 -14.25 -5.55 7.42
N LEU A 542 -15.34 -4.82 7.16
CA LEU A 542 -15.97 -3.92 8.13
C LEU A 542 -16.79 -4.68 9.18
N ILE A 543 -17.45 -5.76 8.77
CA ILE A 543 -18.42 -6.53 9.55
C ILE A 543 -18.06 -8.00 9.58
#